data_7869a5c676b97a0dfe3563edb40b356f
#
_entry.id   7869a5c676b97a0dfe3563edb40b356f
#
_cell.length_a   1.000
_cell.length_b   1.000
_cell.length_c   1.000
_cell.angle_alpha   90.00
_cell.angle_beta   90.00
_cell.angle_gamma   90.00
#
_symmetry.space_group_name_H-M   'P 1'
#
loop_
_entity.id
_entity.type
_entity.pdbx_description
1 polymer ?
#
loop_
_entity_poly.entity_id
_entity_poly.type
_entity_poly.pdbx_seq_one_letter_code
_entity_poly.pdbx_strand_id
1 'polypeptide(L)'
;MNLKNKLKWGLATLASLLFWAVSIGMAVEDNTWKAWACFAFFTLVLLINFMNFARVVIGSQSVLFTNENLVIIGVFGKKTPIPWNRIDGFGTWKTRYQNQIKVFTRDTEKEIKEMPTAFRRFLARVNYDFSGAIYFILEDMSGMSMEELLEKCNKELKKHQKGNKVKHS
;
A
#
# COMPACT_ATOMS: atom_id res chain seq x y z
N MET A 1 -12.29 -6.31 -10.51
CA MET A 1 -11.38 -5.14 -10.50
C MET A 1 -12.06 -3.97 -11.21
N ASN A 2 -12.17 -2.82 -10.55
CA ASN A 2 -13.01 -1.71 -11.00
C ASN A 2 -12.39 -0.99 -12.22
N LEU A 3 -13.15 -0.88 -13.33
CA LEU A 3 -12.75 -0.19 -14.57
C LEU A 3 -12.30 1.26 -14.30
N LYS A 4 -12.94 1.93 -13.31
CA LYS A 4 -12.58 3.30 -12.89
C LYS A 4 -11.13 3.42 -12.44
N ASN A 5 -10.59 2.44 -11.72
CA ASN A 5 -9.20 2.46 -11.25
C ASN A 5 -8.20 2.26 -12.38
N LYS A 6 -8.51 1.38 -13.35
CA LYS A 6 -7.69 1.24 -14.56
C LYS A 6 -7.63 2.54 -15.36
N LEU A 7 -8.78 3.18 -15.54
CA LEU A 7 -8.88 4.46 -16.26
C LEU A 7 -8.12 5.57 -15.52
N LYS A 8 -8.31 5.71 -14.19
CA LYS A 8 -7.63 6.71 -13.36
C LYS A 8 -6.11 6.62 -13.49
N TRP A 9 -5.55 5.43 -13.28
CA TRP A 9 -4.10 5.23 -13.33
C TRP A 9 -3.56 5.28 -14.77
N GLY A 10 -4.33 4.84 -15.77
CA GLY A 10 -4.00 4.99 -17.18
C GLY A 10 -3.89 6.46 -17.59
N LEU A 11 -4.88 7.29 -17.22
CA LEU A 11 -4.85 8.73 -17.47
C LEU A 11 -3.70 9.44 -16.74
N ALA A 12 -3.45 9.09 -15.48
CA ALA A 12 -2.33 9.65 -14.71
C ALA A 12 -0.98 9.31 -15.37
N THR A 13 -0.80 8.10 -15.87
CA THR A 13 0.42 7.68 -16.58
C THR A 13 0.57 8.43 -17.90
N LEU A 14 -0.51 8.57 -18.67
CA LEU A 14 -0.50 9.30 -19.93
C LEU A 14 -0.14 10.78 -19.72
N ALA A 15 -0.76 11.44 -18.73
CA ALA A 15 -0.42 12.82 -18.39
C ALA A 15 1.05 12.96 -17.96
N SER A 16 1.55 12.03 -17.13
CA SER A 16 2.96 12.02 -16.71
C SER A 16 3.92 11.83 -17.89
N LEU A 17 3.53 11.03 -18.89
CA LEU A 17 4.32 10.82 -20.11
C LEU A 17 4.43 12.12 -20.94
N LEU A 18 3.32 12.86 -21.06
CA LEU A 18 3.31 14.16 -21.76
C LEU A 18 4.21 15.19 -21.06
N PHE A 19 4.10 15.33 -19.74
CA PHE A 19 4.97 16.24 -18.99
C PHE A 19 6.45 15.82 -19.06
N TRP A 20 6.71 14.53 -19.02
CA TRP A 20 8.07 14.01 -19.17
C TRP A 20 8.65 14.34 -20.56
N ALA A 21 7.89 14.15 -21.64
CA ALA A 21 8.33 14.49 -23.00
C ALA A 21 8.63 15.98 -23.15
N VAL A 22 7.78 16.86 -22.59
CA VAL A 22 8.04 18.32 -22.57
C VAL A 22 9.31 18.64 -21.78
N SER A 23 9.52 17.99 -20.62
CA SER A 23 10.71 18.24 -19.79
C SER A 23 12.02 17.81 -20.45
N ILE A 24 12.01 16.80 -21.32
CA ILE A 24 13.17 16.45 -22.16
C ILE A 24 13.49 17.61 -23.12
N GLY A 25 12.48 18.12 -23.83
CA GLY A 25 12.69 19.25 -24.76
C GLY A 25 13.33 20.43 -24.04
N MET A 26 12.78 20.82 -22.89
CA MET A 26 13.33 21.91 -22.08
C MET A 26 14.76 21.63 -21.60
N ALA A 27 15.07 20.41 -21.16
CA ALA A 27 16.40 20.05 -20.69
C ALA A 27 17.45 20.10 -21.81
N VAL A 28 17.06 19.71 -23.02
CA VAL A 28 17.97 19.76 -24.20
C VAL A 28 18.16 21.15 -24.71
N GLU A 29 17.11 21.99 -24.76
CA GLU A 29 17.21 23.39 -25.24
C GLU A 29 17.96 24.31 -24.27
N ASP A 30 17.54 24.32 -23.01
CA ASP A 30 18.10 25.26 -22.02
C ASP A 30 19.43 24.80 -21.44
N ASN A 31 19.68 23.47 -21.42
CA ASN A 31 20.85 22.79 -20.83
C ASN A 31 21.29 23.35 -19.45
N THR A 32 20.30 23.83 -18.65
CA THR A 32 20.54 24.36 -17.32
C THR A 32 20.34 23.28 -16.27
N TRP A 33 20.99 23.42 -15.10
CA TRP A 33 20.76 22.46 -13.99
C TRP A 33 19.30 22.41 -13.55
N LYS A 34 18.55 23.52 -13.65
CA LYS A 34 17.13 23.61 -13.32
C LYS A 34 16.28 22.75 -14.27
N ALA A 35 16.56 22.80 -15.57
CA ALA A 35 15.87 22.00 -16.58
C ALA A 35 16.14 20.50 -16.36
N TRP A 36 17.37 20.12 -16.06
CA TRP A 36 17.73 18.74 -15.71
C TRP A 36 17.08 18.26 -14.40
N ALA A 37 16.97 19.11 -13.38
CA ALA A 37 16.27 18.80 -12.14
C ALA A 37 14.77 18.58 -12.40
N CYS A 38 14.15 19.38 -13.26
CA CYS A 38 12.77 19.24 -13.69
C CYS A 38 12.55 17.90 -14.43
N PHE A 39 13.42 17.56 -15.35
CA PHE A 39 13.42 16.27 -16.06
C PHE A 39 13.52 15.08 -15.09
N ALA A 40 14.45 15.13 -14.14
CA ALA A 40 14.61 14.08 -13.14
C ALA A 40 13.33 13.91 -12.28
N PHE A 41 12.71 15.03 -11.89
CA PHE A 41 11.46 15.01 -11.13
C PHE A 41 10.33 14.36 -11.94
N PHE A 42 10.10 14.76 -13.20
CA PHE A 42 9.03 14.15 -14.02
C PHE A 42 9.33 12.69 -14.39
N THR A 43 10.59 12.31 -14.51
CA THR A 43 10.99 10.90 -14.67
C THR A 43 10.55 10.06 -13.46
N LEU A 44 10.78 10.59 -12.25
CA LEU A 44 10.35 9.91 -11.02
C LEU A 44 8.81 9.79 -10.94
N VAL A 45 8.09 10.86 -11.26
CA VAL A 45 6.62 10.88 -11.28
C VAL A 45 6.08 9.88 -12.31
N LEU A 46 6.66 9.82 -13.50
CA LEU A 46 6.27 8.87 -14.54
C LEU A 46 6.49 7.42 -14.07
N LEU A 47 7.64 7.11 -13.48
CA LEU A 47 7.93 5.77 -12.95
C LEU A 47 6.93 5.35 -11.88
N ILE A 48 6.60 6.23 -10.94
CA ILE A 48 5.61 5.95 -9.87
C ILE A 48 4.23 5.67 -10.47
N ASN A 49 3.77 6.50 -11.41
CA ASN A 49 2.46 6.32 -12.05
C ASN A 49 2.41 5.05 -12.90
N PHE A 50 3.46 4.79 -13.68
CA PHE A 50 3.57 3.57 -14.48
C PHE A 50 3.55 2.30 -13.61
N MET A 51 4.28 2.29 -12.49
CA MET A 51 4.27 1.16 -11.55
C MET A 51 2.87 0.91 -10.96
N ASN A 52 2.16 1.98 -10.59
CA ASN A 52 0.79 1.87 -10.09
C ASN A 52 -0.17 1.36 -11.18
N PHE A 53 -0.06 1.86 -12.40
CA PHE A 53 -0.84 1.40 -13.54
C PHE A 53 -0.57 -0.08 -13.84
N ALA A 54 0.69 -0.48 -13.95
CA ALA A 54 1.08 -1.87 -14.19
C ALA A 54 0.48 -2.82 -13.14
N ARG A 55 0.52 -2.45 -11.85
CA ARG A 55 -0.08 -3.26 -10.77
C ARG A 55 -1.60 -3.40 -10.91
N VAL A 56 -2.28 -2.32 -11.28
CA VAL A 56 -3.73 -2.33 -11.50
C VAL A 56 -4.10 -3.18 -12.72
N VAL A 57 -3.27 -3.16 -13.78
CA VAL A 57 -3.49 -3.98 -15.00
C VAL A 57 -3.21 -5.46 -14.73
N ILE A 58 -2.10 -5.77 -14.07
CA ILE A 58 -1.70 -7.15 -13.74
C ILE A 58 -2.65 -7.78 -12.71
N GLY A 59 -3.45 -6.96 -12.00
CA GLY A 59 -4.43 -7.46 -11.03
C GLY A 59 -3.78 -8.04 -9.78
N SER A 60 -2.62 -7.51 -9.37
CA SER A 60 -1.92 -7.96 -8.17
C SER A 60 -2.80 -7.75 -6.93
N GLN A 61 -3.05 -8.81 -6.18
CA GLN A 61 -3.79 -8.73 -4.91
C GLN A 61 -2.94 -7.98 -3.88
N SER A 62 -3.58 -7.06 -3.14
CA SER A 62 -2.91 -6.33 -2.05
C SER A 62 -2.83 -7.14 -0.76
N VAL A 63 -3.59 -8.23 -0.68
CA VAL A 63 -3.70 -9.05 0.53
C VAL A 63 -3.94 -10.51 0.19
N LEU A 64 -3.28 -11.40 0.92
CA LEU A 64 -3.52 -12.85 0.90
C LEU A 64 -3.85 -13.32 2.32
N PHE A 65 -4.85 -14.17 2.42
CA PHE A 65 -5.28 -14.81 3.66
C PHE A 65 -4.73 -16.25 3.65
N THR A 66 -3.76 -16.52 4.51
CA THR A 66 -3.22 -17.88 4.69
C THR A 66 -3.66 -18.44 6.03
N ASN A 67 -3.44 -19.72 6.28
CA ASN A 67 -3.81 -20.36 7.56
C ASN A 67 -3.04 -19.76 8.76
N GLU A 68 -1.85 -19.24 8.57
CA GLU A 68 -0.99 -18.75 9.64
C GLU A 68 -0.92 -17.22 9.69
N ASN A 69 -1.02 -16.58 8.53
CA ASN A 69 -0.70 -15.16 8.38
C ASN A 69 -1.70 -14.42 7.48
N LEU A 70 -1.92 -13.18 7.81
CA LEU A 70 -2.36 -12.16 6.88
C LEU A 70 -1.13 -11.64 6.13
N VAL A 71 -1.07 -11.80 4.82
CA VAL A 71 0.07 -11.33 4.03
C VAL A 71 -0.31 -10.08 3.25
N ILE A 72 0.27 -8.95 3.61
CA ILE A 72 0.10 -7.69 2.88
C ILE A 72 1.15 -7.60 1.78
N ILE A 73 0.70 -7.30 0.56
CA ILE A 73 1.58 -7.13 -0.59
C ILE A 73 1.76 -5.64 -0.85
N GLY A 74 2.93 -5.13 -0.55
CA GLY A 74 3.29 -3.73 -0.71
C GLY A 74 3.45 -3.31 -2.18
N VAL A 75 3.62 -1.99 -2.40
CA VAL A 75 3.69 -1.36 -3.74
C VAL A 75 4.71 -2.03 -4.67
N PHE A 76 5.82 -2.51 -4.15
CA PHE A 76 6.88 -3.17 -4.92
C PHE A 76 6.78 -4.71 -4.89
N GLY A 77 5.59 -5.27 -4.66
CA GLY A 77 5.38 -6.71 -4.57
C GLY A 77 5.97 -7.37 -3.32
N LYS A 78 6.54 -6.58 -2.41
CA LYS A 78 7.10 -7.08 -1.15
C LYS A 78 5.99 -7.63 -0.28
N LYS A 79 6.09 -8.91 0.07
CA LYS A 79 5.17 -9.60 0.97
C LYS A 79 5.56 -9.31 2.42
N THR A 80 4.58 -8.88 3.21
CA THR A 80 4.73 -8.67 4.66
C THR A 80 3.76 -9.60 5.37
N PRO A 81 4.21 -10.75 5.89
CA PRO A 81 3.38 -11.66 6.66
C PRO A 81 3.16 -11.11 8.06
N ILE A 82 1.92 -11.11 8.52
CA ILE A 82 1.50 -10.74 9.88
C ILE A 82 0.78 -11.94 10.47
N PRO A 83 1.32 -12.60 11.49
CA PRO A 83 0.69 -13.74 12.14
C PRO A 83 -0.67 -13.35 12.73
N TRP A 84 -1.69 -14.21 12.56
CA TRP A 84 -3.05 -13.96 13.06
C TRP A 84 -3.10 -13.71 14.57
N ASN A 85 -2.24 -14.36 15.34
CA ASN A 85 -2.15 -14.20 16.80
C ASN A 85 -1.62 -12.82 17.23
N ARG A 86 -1.01 -12.05 16.32
CA ARG A 86 -0.56 -10.67 16.57
C ARG A 86 -1.60 -9.63 16.19
N ILE A 87 -2.66 -9.99 15.48
CA ILE A 87 -3.68 -9.06 15.02
C ILE A 87 -4.76 -8.92 16.08
N ASP A 88 -5.02 -7.69 16.53
CA ASP A 88 -6.11 -7.36 17.46
C ASP A 88 -7.40 -7.02 16.72
N GLY A 89 -7.30 -6.39 15.55
CA GLY A 89 -8.47 -6.00 14.80
C GLY A 89 -8.16 -5.24 13.53
N PHE A 90 -9.23 -4.79 12.89
CA PHE A 90 -9.19 -4.01 11.66
C PHE A 90 -10.04 -2.75 11.80
N GLY A 91 -9.61 -1.66 11.17
CA GLY A 91 -10.35 -0.41 11.10
C GLY A 91 -10.29 0.20 9.71
N THR A 92 -11.23 1.08 9.40
CA THR A 92 -11.20 1.81 8.13
C THR A 92 -10.46 3.12 8.29
N TRP A 93 -9.75 3.52 7.25
CA TRP A 93 -9.18 4.85 7.12
C TRP A 93 -9.50 5.39 5.73
N LYS A 94 -10.40 6.37 5.71
CA LYS A 94 -10.83 7.02 4.47
C LYS A 94 -10.10 8.36 4.35
N THR A 95 -9.34 8.52 3.28
CA THR A 95 -8.75 9.79 2.90
C THR A 95 -9.45 10.32 1.65
N ARG A 96 -9.24 11.59 1.31
CA ARG A 96 -9.80 12.19 0.09
C ARG A 96 -9.43 11.41 -1.19
N TYR A 97 -8.29 10.73 -1.18
CA TYR A 97 -7.71 10.10 -2.37
C TYR A 97 -7.73 8.57 -2.34
N GLN A 98 -7.86 7.96 -1.16
CA GLN A 98 -7.71 6.52 -1.02
C GLN A 98 -8.41 5.99 0.22
N ASN A 99 -9.06 4.85 0.08
CA ASN A 99 -9.61 4.08 1.17
C ASN A 99 -8.65 2.95 1.55
N GLN A 100 -8.48 2.75 2.84
CA GLN A 100 -7.54 1.76 3.38
C GLN A 100 -8.15 1.04 4.59
N ILE A 101 -7.76 -0.21 4.80
CA ILE A 101 -8.01 -0.91 6.06
C ILE A 101 -6.75 -0.88 6.88
N LYS A 102 -6.85 -0.36 8.10
CA LYS A 102 -5.81 -0.40 9.12
C LYS A 102 -5.79 -1.78 9.77
N VAL A 103 -4.60 -2.32 9.99
CA VAL A 103 -4.40 -3.56 10.75
C VAL A 103 -3.81 -3.17 12.10
N PHE A 104 -4.56 -3.40 13.17
CA PHE A 104 -4.09 -3.17 14.53
C PHE A 104 -3.37 -4.40 15.05
N THR A 105 -2.19 -4.22 15.59
CA THR A 105 -1.37 -5.30 16.16
C THR A 105 -1.14 -5.07 17.65
N ARG A 106 -1.01 -6.17 18.42
CA ARG A 106 -0.90 -6.16 19.90
C ARG A 106 0.32 -5.40 20.40
N ASP A 107 1.45 -5.63 19.77
CA ASP A 107 2.76 -5.13 20.20
C ASP A 107 3.38 -4.18 19.17
N THR A 108 2.60 -3.20 18.67
CA THR A 108 3.02 -2.29 17.59
C THR A 108 4.35 -1.59 17.90
N GLU A 109 4.57 -1.15 19.15
CA GLU A 109 5.82 -0.51 19.58
C GLU A 109 7.04 -1.44 19.46
N LYS A 110 6.87 -2.72 19.80
CA LYS A 110 7.92 -3.73 19.66
C LYS A 110 8.20 -4.01 18.19
N GLU A 111 7.15 -4.14 17.37
CA GLU A 111 7.29 -4.35 15.92
C GLU A 111 8.04 -3.19 15.24
N ILE A 112 7.76 -1.94 15.64
CA ILE A 112 8.51 -0.77 15.13
C ILE A 112 9.99 -0.88 15.50
N LYS A 113 10.32 -1.23 16.75
CA LYS A 113 11.71 -1.36 17.21
C LYS A 113 12.46 -2.48 16.49
N GLU A 114 11.79 -3.58 16.17
CA GLU A 114 12.36 -4.74 15.47
C GLU A 114 12.55 -4.53 13.95
N MET A 115 12.07 -3.42 13.39
CA MET A 115 12.26 -3.14 11.95
C MET A 115 13.74 -2.95 11.59
N PRO A 116 14.19 -3.52 10.46
CA PRO A 116 15.63 -3.70 10.18
C PRO A 116 16.39 -2.39 9.92
N THR A 117 15.72 -1.32 9.49
CA THR A 117 16.40 -0.05 9.17
C THR A 117 15.82 1.13 9.95
N ALA A 118 16.67 2.11 10.29
CA ALA A 118 16.25 3.34 10.96
C ALA A 118 15.17 4.08 10.15
N PHE A 119 15.29 4.12 8.83
CA PHE A 119 14.32 4.75 7.95
C PHE A 119 12.93 4.06 8.02
N ARG A 120 12.89 2.72 8.05
CA ARG A 120 11.62 1.98 8.21
C ARG A 120 10.99 2.22 9.58
N ARG A 121 11.81 2.24 10.65
CA ARG A 121 11.34 2.58 11.99
C ARG A 121 10.74 3.98 12.04
N PHE A 122 11.40 4.95 11.42
CA PHE A 122 10.90 6.32 11.32
C PHE A 122 9.56 6.38 10.57
N LEU A 123 9.46 5.79 9.38
CA LEU A 123 8.20 5.78 8.61
C LEU A 123 7.08 5.06 9.35
N ALA A 124 7.37 3.94 10.00
CA ALA A 124 6.38 3.21 10.79
C ALA A 124 5.90 4.02 11.98
N ARG A 125 6.80 4.76 12.67
CA ARG A 125 6.46 5.68 13.76
C ARG A 125 5.54 6.79 13.26
N VAL A 126 5.89 7.46 12.17
CA VAL A 126 5.06 8.51 11.56
C VAL A 126 3.67 7.96 11.22
N ASN A 127 3.60 6.79 10.58
CA ASN A 127 2.31 6.16 10.25
C ASN A 127 1.49 5.85 11.50
N TYR A 128 2.14 5.33 12.55
CA TYR A 128 1.48 5.01 13.82
C TYR A 128 0.94 6.26 14.50
N ASP A 129 1.73 7.32 14.59
CA ASP A 129 1.34 8.59 15.23
C ASP A 129 0.16 9.25 14.49
N PHE A 130 0.12 9.15 13.16
CA PHE A 130 -0.97 9.73 12.36
C PHE A 130 -2.24 8.89 12.32
N SER A 131 -2.12 7.57 12.33
CA SER A 131 -3.25 6.67 12.02
C SER A 131 -3.58 5.66 13.11
N GLY A 132 -2.67 5.45 14.06
CA GLY A 132 -2.76 4.39 15.07
C GLY A 132 -2.44 3.00 14.51
N ALA A 133 -1.86 2.89 13.31
CA ALA A 133 -1.49 1.62 12.70
C ALA A 133 -0.21 1.74 11.87
N ILE A 134 0.51 0.64 11.71
CA ILE A 134 1.72 0.57 10.87
C ILE A 134 1.50 -0.21 9.58
N TYR A 135 0.41 -0.97 9.50
CA TYR A 135 0.05 -1.79 8.34
C TYR A 135 -1.28 -1.36 7.76
N PHE A 136 -1.33 -1.30 6.43
CA PHE A 136 -2.50 -0.87 5.66
C PHE A 136 -2.76 -1.80 4.48
N ILE A 137 -4.04 -2.11 4.26
CA ILE A 137 -4.51 -2.83 3.08
C ILE A 137 -5.23 -1.83 2.18
N LEU A 138 -4.80 -1.73 0.94
CA LEU A 138 -5.37 -0.80 -0.03
C LEU A 138 -6.61 -1.41 -0.69
N GLU A 139 -7.76 -0.71 -0.65
CA GLU A 139 -9.00 -1.14 -1.31
C GLU A 139 -8.79 -1.31 -2.82
N ASP A 140 -8.17 -0.33 -3.45
CA ASP A 140 -7.99 -0.27 -4.91
C ASP A 140 -7.31 -1.52 -5.50
N MET A 141 -6.57 -2.27 -4.69
CA MET A 141 -5.80 -3.45 -5.10
C MET A 141 -6.38 -4.78 -4.59
N SER A 142 -7.49 -4.72 -3.84
CA SER A 142 -8.10 -5.94 -3.27
C SER A 142 -9.04 -6.65 -4.23
N GLY A 143 -9.58 -5.90 -5.21
CA GLY A 143 -10.65 -6.38 -6.09
C GLY A 143 -12.03 -6.46 -5.42
N MET A 144 -12.13 -6.04 -4.15
CA MET A 144 -13.32 -6.04 -3.31
C MET A 144 -13.64 -4.59 -2.89
N SER A 145 -14.90 -4.32 -2.51
CA SER A 145 -15.25 -3.06 -1.85
C SER A 145 -14.62 -3.00 -0.44
N MET A 146 -14.54 -1.79 0.13
CA MET A 146 -14.00 -1.59 1.47
C MET A 146 -14.76 -2.42 2.51
N GLU A 147 -16.09 -2.44 2.38
CA GLU A 147 -16.98 -3.15 3.28
C GLU A 147 -16.78 -4.67 3.19
N GLU A 148 -16.75 -5.21 1.98
CA GLU A 148 -16.50 -6.64 1.74
C GLU A 148 -15.11 -7.08 2.24
N LEU A 149 -14.10 -6.24 1.99
CA LEU A 149 -12.73 -6.51 2.43
C LEU A 149 -12.62 -6.50 3.96
N LEU A 150 -13.26 -5.52 4.62
CA LEU A 150 -13.28 -5.43 6.07
C LEU A 150 -14.03 -6.61 6.71
N GLU A 151 -15.17 -6.98 6.15
CA GLU A 151 -15.94 -8.14 6.60
C GLU A 151 -15.12 -9.42 6.48
N LYS A 152 -14.45 -9.62 5.35
CA LYS A 152 -13.57 -10.77 5.13
C LYS A 152 -12.41 -10.80 6.12
N CYS A 153 -11.74 -9.67 6.36
CA CYS A 153 -10.69 -9.56 7.36
C CYS A 153 -11.18 -9.96 8.76
N ASN A 154 -12.33 -9.44 9.18
CA ASN A 154 -12.92 -9.74 10.48
C ASN A 154 -13.38 -11.21 10.60
N LYS A 155 -13.91 -11.78 9.53
CA LYS A 155 -14.32 -13.20 9.50
C LYS A 155 -13.11 -14.13 9.66
N GLU A 156 -12.05 -13.87 8.92
CA GLU A 156 -10.82 -14.68 9.05
C GLU A 156 -10.17 -14.51 10.43
N LEU A 157 -10.12 -13.30 10.99
CA LEU A 157 -9.60 -13.08 12.33
C LEU A 157 -10.38 -13.89 13.39
N LYS A 158 -11.72 -13.83 13.36
CA LYS A 158 -12.59 -14.60 14.27
C LYS A 158 -12.36 -16.12 14.16
N LYS A 159 -12.14 -16.64 12.94
CA LYS A 159 -11.84 -18.05 12.70
C LYS A 159 -10.55 -18.47 13.40
N HIS A 160 -9.50 -17.66 13.27
CA HIS A 160 -8.19 -17.95 13.86
C HIS A 160 -8.15 -17.72 15.38
N GLN A 161 -8.91 -16.78 15.92
CA GLN A 161 -9.03 -16.57 17.36
C GLN A 161 -9.79 -17.73 18.06
N LYS A 162 -10.84 -18.29 17.42
CA LYS A 162 -11.55 -19.46 17.95
C LYS A 162 -10.69 -20.73 17.94
N GLY A 163 -9.90 -20.92 16.88
CA GLY A 163 -9.00 -22.09 16.77
C GLY A 163 -7.90 -22.12 17.83
N ASN A 164 -7.45 -20.96 18.30
CA ASN A 164 -6.45 -20.86 19.36
C ASN A 164 -7.02 -21.18 20.77
N LYS A 165 -8.29 -20.90 21.03
CA LYS A 165 -8.93 -21.21 22.32
C LYS A 165 -9.11 -22.71 22.53
N VAL A 166 -9.33 -23.48 21.46
CA VAL A 166 -9.54 -24.95 21.53
C VAL A 166 -8.22 -25.72 21.73
N LYS A 167 -7.06 -25.12 21.39
CA LYS A 167 -5.75 -25.79 21.58
C LYS A 167 -5.16 -25.64 23.00
N HIS A 168 -5.75 -24.80 23.83
CA HIS A 168 -5.28 -24.51 25.20
C HIS A 168 -6.28 -24.92 26.30
N SER A 169 -7.34 -25.63 25.95
CA SER A 169 -8.26 -26.33 26.84
C SER A 169 -8.11 -27.84 26.68
#